data_0920adfa50be6ce8a174f2e885c10838
#
_entry.id   0920adfa50be6ce8a174f2e885c10838
#
_cell.length_a   1.000
_cell.length_b   1.000
_cell.length_c   1.000
_cell.angle_alpha   90.00
_cell.angle_beta   90.00
_cell.angle_gamma   90.00
#
_symmetry.space_group_name_H-M   'P 1'
#
loop_
_entity.id
_entity.type
_entity.pdbx_description
1 polymer ?
#
loop_
_entity_poly.entity_id
_entity_poly.type
_entity_poly.pdbx_seq_one_letter_code
_entity_poly.pdbx_strand_id
1 'polypeptide(L)'
;MSPSKSALYEVFANLTLCQGFLPNMNISVIGVSWTLAVIFVFYLLFPFFCFLLENKRRAWLVFVCAVVYNFVCSAYFFDESHIADRVTVNFSARTNILYCAVYFIAGGLIFLYRKELAKFASKHKVIAGEILLIAAVAYFALGGNTLTMLFFCVAALVYTLGCKRGGLVNPVAKFLGGISFEIYLCHMVIYRVLEKLHLVHLFGNGLLAYIFTAVAVICGSVVFSVCAKWFLNKVETFLKERVRRVNHV
;
A
#
# COMPACT_ATOMS: atom_id res chain seq x y z
N MET A 1 -4.12 17.18 -22.24
CA MET A 1 -3.08 16.15 -22.37
C MET A 1 -3.53 15.16 -23.43
N SER A 2 -2.84 15.11 -24.58
CA SER A 2 -3.09 14.10 -25.58
C SER A 2 -2.74 12.72 -24.97
N PRO A 3 -3.56 11.68 -25.19
CA PRO A 3 -3.22 10.36 -24.73
C PRO A 3 -1.93 9.93 -25.45
N SER A 4 -0.82 9.83 -24.71
CA SER A 4 0.39 9.22 -25.23
C SER A 4 0.02 7.81 -25.66
N LYS A 5 0.31 7.45 -26.91
CA LYS A 5 0.12 6.08 -27.40
C LYS A 5 1.03 5.19 -26.56
N SER A 6 0.47 4.53 -25.56
CA SER A 6 1.21 3.56 -24.75
C SER A 6 1.68 2.45 -25.69
N ALA A 7 2.97 2.13 -25.66
CA ALA A 7 3.46 1.01 -26.46
C ALA A 7 2.81 -0.29 -26.01
N LEU A 8 2.62 -1.24 -26.94
CA LEU A 8 1.92 -2.50 -26.67
C LEU A 8 2.52 -3.26 -25.48
N TYR A 9 3.86 -3.22 -25.33
CA TYR A 9 4.56 -3.83 -24.20
C TYR A 9 4.22 -3.18 -22.84
N GLU A 10 3.95 -1.87 -22.79
CA GLU A 10 3.55 -1.17 -21.57
C GLU A 10 2.16 -1.59 -21.14
N VAL A 11 1.24 -1.73 -22.09
CA VAL A 11 -0.11 -2.24 -21.84
C VAL A 11 -0.05 -3.67 -21.30
N PHE A 12 0.74 -4.53 -21.94
CA PHE A 12 0.93 -5.91 -21.50
C PHE A 12 1.56 -5.97 -20.10
N ALA A 13 2.61 -5.20 -19.85
CA ALA A 13 3.28 -5.15 -18.55
C ALA A 13 2.34 -4.66 -17.44
N ASN A 14 1.48 -3.67 -17.72
CA ASN A 14 0.49 -3.18 -16.77
C ASN A 14 -0.61 -4.21 -16.48
N LEU A 15 -1.10 -4.92 -17.51
CA LEU A 15 -2.14 -5.95 -17.34
C LEU A 15 -1.64 -7.18 -16.58
N THR A 16 -0.36 -7.55 -16.78
CA THR A 16 0.27 -8.68 -16.10
C THR A 16 0.92 -8.34 -14.77
N LEU A 17 0.89 -7.06 -14.35
CA LEU A 17 1.62 -6.53 -13.18
C LEU A 17 3.15 -6.73 -13.25
N CYS A 18 3.68 -7.13 -14.41
CA CYS A 18 5.12 -7.29 -14.63
C CYS A 18 5.86 -5.96 -14.80
N GLN A 19 5.17 -4.85 -14.79
CA GLN A 19 5.78 -3.52 -14.84
C GLN A 19 6.79 -3.27 -13.72
N GLY A 20 6.64 -3.93 -12.55
CA GLY A 20 7.58 -3.84 -11.44
C GLY A 20 8.99 -4.35 -11.76
N PHE A 21 9.17 -5.12 -12.83
CA PHE A 21 10.47 -5.59 -13.33
C PHE A 21 11.11 -4.63 -14.34
N LEU A 22 10.36 -3.65 -14.84
CA LEU A 22 10.88 -2.73 -15.84
C LEU A 22 11.67 -1.60 -15.17
N PRO A 23 12.84 -1.21 -15.70
CA PRO A 23 13.66 -0.15 -15.14
C PRO A 23 12.98 1.24 -15.20
N ASN A 24 12.15 1.46 -16.22
CA ASN A 24 11.41 2.70 -16.46
C ASN A 24 9.91 2.37 -16.50
N MET A 25 9.32 2.16 -15.33
CA MET A 25 7.91 1.82 -15.24
C MET A 25 7.03 3.01 -15.65
N ASN A 26 6.24 2.84 -16.71
CA ASN A 26 5.23 3.81 -17.10
C ASN A 26 3.89 3.47 -16.44
N ILE A 27 3.41 4.38 -15.57
CA ILE A 27 2.17 4.20 -14.78
C ILE A 27 0.97 4.82 -15.52
N SER A 28 1.12 5.21 -16.79
CA SER A 28 0.12 5.96 -17.53
C SER A 28 -1.18 5.20 -17.80
N VAL A 29 -1.14 3.87 -17.83
CA VAL A 29 -2.31 3.03 -18.16
C VAL A 29 -3.26 2.90 -16.95
N ILE A 30 -2.74 2.52 -15.78
CA ILE A 30 -3.52 2.39 -14.54
C ILE A 30 -2.73 3.02 -13.41
N GLY A 31 -3.13 4.23 -12.99
CA GLY A 31 -2.36 5.05 -12.04
C GLY A 31 -2.10 4.41 -10.67
N VAL A 32 -2.95 3.48 -10.22
CA VAL A 32 -2.81 2.78 -8.93
C VAL A 32 -2.10 1.43 -9.03
N SER A 33 -1.79 0.96 -10.24
CA SER A 33 -1.21 -0.38 -10.47
C SER A 33 0.24 -0.52 -10.00
N TRP A 34 0.95 0.60 -9.79
CA TRP A 34 2.35 0.57 -9.34
C TRP A 34 2.53 -0.17 -8.00
N THR A 35 1.64 0.04 -7.04
CA THR A 35 1.70 -0.67 -5.75
C THR A 35 1.41 -2.15 -5.92
N LEU A 36 0.44 -2.50 -6.79
CA LEU A 36 0.14 -3.90 -7.09
C LEU A 36 1.33 -4.61 -7.74
N ALA A 37 2.02 -3.93 -8.66
CA ALA A 37 3.22 -4.46 -9.29
C ALA A 37 4.34 -4.73 -8.27
N VAL A 38 4.58 -3.80 -7.34
CA VAL A 38 5.56 -3.98 -6.27
C VAL A 38 5.16 -5.15 -5.35
N ILE A 39 3.90 -5.21 -4.92
CA ILE A 39 3.39 -6.31 -4.09
C ILE A 39 3.48 -7.65 -4.84
N PHE A 40 3.15 -7.69 -6.13
CA PHE A 40 3.24 -8.88 -6.96
C PHE A 40 4.67 -9.45 -6.99
N VAL A 41 5.67 -8.59 -7.17
CA VAL A 41 7.08 -9.02 -7.14
C VAL A 41 7.47 -9.55 -5.75
N PHE A 42 7.02 -8.91 -4.66
CA PHE A 42 7.27 -9.45 -3.32
C PHE A 42 6.61 -10.81 -3.11
N TYR A 43 5.41 -11.04 -3.62
CA TYR A 43 4.77 -12.36 -3.56
C TYR A 43 5.50 -13.41 -4.40
N LEU A 44 6.00 -13.01 -5.57
CA LEU A 44 6.81 -13.92 -6.40
C LEU A 44 8.11 -14.34 -5.70
N LEU A 45 8.73 -13.41 -4.97
CA LEU A 45 9.95 -13.65 -4.19
C LEU A 45 9.67 -14.13 -2.76
N PHE A 46 8.41 -14.38 -2.40
CA PHE A 46 8.01 -14.72 -1.03
C PHE A 46 8.72 -15.94 -0.45
N PRO A 47 8.93 -17.05 -1.19
CA PRO A 47 9.69 -18.19 -0.66
C PRO A 47 11.11 -17.83 -0.23
N PHE A 48 11.77 -16.95 -1.00
CA PHE A 48 13.11 -16.43 -0.65
C PHE A 48 13.06 -15.57 0.62
N PHE A 49 12.06 -14.71 0.76
CA PHE A 49 11.89 -13.94 1.99
C PHE A 49 11.56 -14.81 3.19
N CYS A 50 10.79 -15.89 3.05
CA CYS A 50 10.57 -16.86 4.12
C CYS A 50 11.89 -17.45 4.62
N PHE A 51 12.77 -17.85 3.69
CA PHE A 51 14.11 -18.35 4.05
C PHE A 51 14.95 -17.30 4.77
N LEU A 52 14.95 -16.04 4.30
CA LEU A 52 15.68 -14.94 4.95
C LEU A 52 15.15 -14.64 6.36
N LEU A 53 13.85 -14.71 6.56
CA LEU A 53 13.17 -14.37 7.80
C LEU A 53 13.03 -15.55 8.78
N GLU A 54 13.42 -16.75 8.44
CA GLU A 54 13.35 -17.94 9.31
C GLU A 54 14.18 -17.77 10.59
N ASN A 55 15.38 -17.18 10.48
CA ASN A 55 16.29 -16.94 11.60
C ASN A 55 16.27 -15.46 12.01
N LYS A 56 16.01 -15.19 13.31
CA LYS A 56 15.96 -13.82 13.86
C LYS A 56 17.22 -13.00 13.57
N ARG A 57 18.42 -13.59 13.67
CA ARG A 57 19.69 -12.87 13.39
C ARG A 57 19.78 -12.48 11.90
N ARG A 58 19.46 -13.41 11.01
CA ARG A 58 19.44 -13.17 9.57
C ARG A 58 18.39 -12.14 9.17
N ALA A 59 17.20 -12.20 9.76
CA ALA A 59 16.13 -11.23 9.54
C ALA A 59 16.55 -9.80 9.94
N TRP A 60 17.23 -9.64 11.08
CA TRP A 60 17.79 -8.35 11.49
C TRP A 60 18.90 -7.87 10.57
N LEU A 61 19.80 -8.75 10.12
CA LEU A 61 20.85 -8.38 9.16
C LEU A 61 20.22 -7.85 7.86
N VAL A 62 19.26 -8.58 7.30
CA VAL A 62 18.57 -8.18 6.07
C VAL A 62 17.80 -6.86 6.25
N PHE A 63 17.18 -6.65 7.42
CA PHE A 63 16.51 -5.39 7.74
C PHE A 63 17.50 -4.21 7.77
N VAL A 64 18.63 -4.38 8.46
CA VAL A 64 19.67 -3.33 8.50
C VAL A 64 20.19 -3.03 7.09
N CYS A 65 20.47 -4.06 6.28
CA CYS A 65 20.88 -3.88 4.88
C CYS A 65 19.81 -3.12 4.07
N ALA A 66 18.52 -3.43 4.26
CA ALA A 66 17.43 -2.73 3.58
C ALA A 66 17.30 -1.26 4.03
N VAL A 67 17.51 -0.96 5.32
CA VAL A 67 17.53 0.42 5.85
C VAL A 67 18.73 1.19 5.28
N VAL A 68 19.92 0.60 5.26
CA VAL A 68 21.12 1.23 4.69
C VAL A 68 20.91 1.49 3.20
N TYR A 69 20.40 0.52 2.45
CA TYR A 69 20.08 0.70 1.03
C TYR A 69 19.06 1.83 0.81
N ASN A 70 18.00 1.86 1.61
CA ASN A 70 16.99 2.91 1.55
C ASN A 70 17.60 4.29 1.84
N PHE A 71 18.45 4.40 2.84
CA PHE A 71 19.16 5.63 3.19
C PHE A 71 20.08 6.09 2.06
N VAL A 72 20.91 5.20 1.51
CA VAL A 72 21.81 5.50 0.38
C VAL A 72 21.02 5.96 -0.84
N CYS A 73 19.91 5.27 -1.17
CA CYS A 73 19.04 5.69 -2.27
C CYS A 73 18.42 7.05 -2.00
N SER A 74 17.97 7.32 -0.79
CA SER A 74 17.35 8.60 -0.42
C SER A 74 18.37 9.75 -0.49
N ALA A 75 19.58 9.54 0.03
CA ALA A 75 20.62 10.56 0.07
C ALA A 75 21.27 10.83 -1.31
N TYR A 76 21.37 9.81 -2.17
CA TYR A 76 22.08 9.93 -3.43
C TYR A 76 21.17 9.98 -4.65
N PHE A 77 20.20 9.07 -4.74
CA PHE A 77 19.39 8.94 -5.95
C PHE A 77 18.16 9.86 -6.00
N PHE A 78 17.65 10.29 -4.86
CA PHE A 78 16.46 11.13 -4.77
C PHE A 78 16.74 12.56 -4.33
N ASP A 79 18.00 12.94 -4.20
CA ASP A 79 18.39 14.32 -3.99
C ASP A 79 18.17 15.16 -5.26
N GLU A 80 17.62 16.38 -5.10
CA GLU A 80 17.26 17.26 -6.22
C GLU A 80 18.44 17.59 -7.11
N SER A 81 19.64 17.77 -6.53
CA SER A 81 20.88 18.05 -7.27
C SER A 81 21.27 16.91 -8.23
N HIS A 82 20.97 15.66 -7.86
CA HIS A 82 21.25 14.48 -8.67
C HIS A 82 20.13 14.14 -9.66
N ILE A 83 18.91 14.61 -9.41
CA ILE A 83 17.77 14.41 -10.32
C ILE A 83 17.96 15.23 -11.60
N ALA A 84 18.53 16.43 -11.50
CA ALA A 84 18.74 17.34 -12.64
C ALA A 84 19.73 16.79 -13.68
N ASP A 85 20.74 16.05 -13.27
CA ASP A 85 21.82 15.56 -14.15
C ASP A 85 21.53 14.18 -14.78
N ARG A 86 20.35 13.59 -14.53
CA ARG A 86 20.04 12.24 -15.02
C ARG A 86 19.49 12.27 -16.43
N VAL A 87 20.22 11.66 -17.34
CA VAL A 87 19.76 11.32 -18.69
C VAL A 87 18.68 10.22 -18.67
N THR A 88 18.67 9.37 -17.64
CA THR A 88 17.68 8.30 -17.45
C THR A 88 16.69 8.69 -16.34
N VAL A 89 15.74 9.47 -16.72
CA VAL A 89 14.60 9.90 -15.91
C VAL A 89 13.73 8.70 -15.53
N ASN A 90 13.25 8.63 -14.31
CA ASN A 90 12.18 7.77 -13.77
C ASN A 90 12.61 6.65 -12.85
N PHE A 91 13.71 6.78 -12.12
CA PHE A 91 13.93 5.97 -10.95
C PHE A 91 13.01 6.49 -9.83
N SER A 92 11.77 6.02 -9.80
CA SER A 92 10.81 6.43 -8.78
C SER A 92 11.03 5.63 -7.51
N ALA A 93 11.13 6.31 -6.36
CA ALA A 93 11.16 5.66 -5.04
C ALA A 93 9.96 4.72 -4.83
N ARG A 94 8.80 5.09 -5.39
CA ARG A 94 7.56 4.31 -5.22
C ARG A 94 7.58 2.98 -5.95
N THR A 95 8.33 2.85 -7.03
CA THR A 95 8.34 1.69 -7.91
C THR A 95 9.59 0.83 -7.75
N ASN A 96 10.59 1.32 -7.05
CA ASN A 96 11.81 0.55 -6.78
C ASN A 96 11.55 -0.50 -5.70
N ILE A 97 11.63 -1.76 -6.09
CA ILE A 97 11.34 -2.91 -5.23
C ILE A 97 12.30 -2.97 -4.04
N LEU A 98 13.60 -2.77 -4.28
CA LEU A 98 14.60 -2.81 -3.24
C LEU A 98 14.44 -1.65 -2.26
N TYR A 99 14.06 -0.47 -2.76
CA TYR A 99 13.75 0.68 -1.91
C TYR A 99 12.52 0.41 -1.02
N CYS A 100 11.49 -0.25 -1.57
CA CYS A 100 10.28 -0.62 -0.83
C CYS A 100 10.51 -1.85 0.08
N ALA A 101 11.59 -2.61 -0.09
CA ALA A 101 11.85 -3.83 0.66
C ALA A 101 11.92 -3.61 2.18
N VAL A 102 12.35 -2.43 2.62
CA VAL A 102 12.42 -2.07 4.04
C VAL A 102 11.07 -2.23 4.74
N TYR A 103 9.97 -1.85 4.10
CA TYR A 103 8.61 -2.00 4.66
C TYR A 103 8.19 -3.47 4.75
N PHE A 104 8.49 -4.24 3.70
CA PHE A 104 8.17 -5.67 3.64
C PHE A 104 8.94 -6.46 4.71
N ILE A 105 10.24 -6.21 4.83
CA ILE A 105 11.10 -6.89 5.82
C ILE A 105 10.74 -6.46 7.24
N ALA A 106 10.38 -5.20 7.47
CA ALA A 106 9.85 -4.73 8.76
C ALA A 106 8.58 -5.48 9.15
N GLY A 107 7.65 -5.67 8.21
CA GLY A 107 6.45 -6.49 8.42
C GLY A 107 6.80 -7.93 8.81
N GLY A 108 7.79 -8.53 8.15
CA GLY A 108 8.31 -9.84 8.49
C GLY A 108 8.92 -9.92 9.90
N LEU A 109 9.68 -8.91 10.31
CA LEU A 109 10.20 -8.81 11.69
C LEU A 109 9.07 -8.71 12.71
N ILE A 110 8.05 -7.85 12.47
CA ILE A 110 6.89 -7.75 13.34
C ILE A 110 6.19 -9.10 13.47
N PHE A 111 6.07 -9.84 12.36
CA PHE A 111 5.49 -11.18 12.38
C PHE A 111 6.32 -12.17 13.21
N LEU A 112 7.65 -12.15 13.12
CA LEU A 112 8.53 -12.99 13.93
C LEU A 112 8.39 -12.71 15.44
N TYR A 113 8.24 -11.44 15.80
CA TYR A 113 8.11 -11.02 17.20
C TYR A 113 6.66 -10.77 17.63
N ARG A 114 5.66 -11.21 16.85
CA ARG A 114 4.25 -10.87 17.07
C ARG A 114 3.73 -11.23 18.45
N LYS A 115 4.18 -12.36 19.03
CA LYS A 115 3.73 -12.79 20.36
C LYS A 115 4.27 -11.89 21.47
N GLU A 116 5.57 -11.56 21.39
CA GLU A 116 6.26 -10.68 22.32
C GLU A 116 5.70 -9.24 22.22
N LEU A 117 5.55 -8.74 21.00
CA LEU A 117 5.00 -7.41 20.73
C LEU A 117 3.55 -7.28 21.18
N ALA A 118 2.72 -8.28 20.91
CA ALA A 118 1.33 -8.30 21.38
C ALA A 118 1.24 -8.31 22.91
N LYS A 119 2.10 -9.09 23.59
CA LYS A 119 2.17 -9.11 25.06
C LYS A 119 2.62 -7.76 25.61
N PHE A 120 3.67 -7.17 25.02
CA PHE A 120 4.15 -5.84 25.40
C PHE A 120 3.08 -4.78 25.23
N ALA A 121 2.47 -4.67 24.03
CA ALA A 121 1.47 -3.65 23.72
C ALA A 121 0.17 -3.84 24.53
N SER A 122 -0.22 -5.07 24.83
CA SER A 122 -1.40 -5.32 25.69
C SER A 122 -1.15 -4.95 27.16
N LYS A 123 0.09 -5.16 27.66
CA LYS A 123 0.49 -4.82 29.04
C LYS A 123 0.72 -3.31 29.20
N HIS A 124 1.33 -2.66 28.18
CA HIS A 124 1.75 -1.27 28.21
C HIS A 124 1.01 -0.45 27.14
N LYS A 125 -0.33 -0.53 27.14
CA LYS A 125 -1.17 0.09 26.09
C LYS A 125 -1.00 1.60 25.99
N VAL A 126 -0.81 2.30 27.11
CA VAL A 126 -0.57 3.77 27.15
C VAL A 126 0.74 4.09 26.45
N ILE A 127 1.83 3.40 26.82
CA ILE A 127 3.15 3.60 26.22
C ILE A 127 3.12 3.31 24.70
N ALA A 128 2.44 2.23 24.28
CA ALA A 128 2.30 1.92 22.87
C ALA A 128 1.49 2.99 22.11
N GLY A 129 0.50 3.61 22.77
CA GLY A 129 -0.25 4.74 22.23
C GLY A 129 0.58 6.02 22.13
N GLU A 130 1.39 6.31 23.13
CA GLU A 130 2.34 7.45 23.14
C GLU A 130 3.38 7.29 22.01
N ILE A 131 3.95 6.10 21.85
CA ILE A 131 4.89 5.81 20.74
C ILE A 131 4.22 6.03 19.39
N LEU A 132 2.96 5.60 19.22
CA LEU A 132 2.21 5.84 17.99
C LEU A 132 1.96 7.33 17.76
N LEU A 133 1.61 8.08 18.81
CA LEU A 133 1.40 9.52 18.71
C LEU A 133 2.70 10.25 18.33
N ILE A 134 3.81 9.92 18.98
CA ILE A 134 5.13 10.48 18.66
C ILE A 134 5.50 10.16 17.21
N ALA A 135 5.28 8.93 16.76
CA ALA A 135 5.53 8.51 15.38
C ALA A 135 4.67 9.28 14.36
N ALA A 136 3.39 9.51 14.68
CA ALA A 136 2.50 10.32 13.86
C ALA A 136 2.96 11.78 13.77
N VAL A 137 3.29 12.40 14.93
CA VAL A 137 3.80 13.78 14.97
C VAL A 137 5.11 13.89 14.20
N ALA A 138 6.05 12.95 14.38
CA ALA A 138 7.30 12.92 13.65
C ALA A 138 7.10 12.81 12.13
N TYR A 139 6.15 11.97 11.69
CA TYR A 139 5.80 11.83 10.27
C TYR A 139 5.32 13.17 9.67
N PHE A 140 4.41 13.87 10.33
CA PHE A 140 3.88 15.14 9.83
C PHE A 140 4.86 16.31 10.00
N ALA A 141 5.63 16.36 11.09
CA ALA A 141 6.56 17.46 11.36
C ALA A 141 7.84 17.39 10.49
N LEU A 142 8.34 16.19 10.17
CA LEU A 142 9.55 15.97 9.38
C LEU A 142 9.30 15.77 7.89
N GLY A 143 8.07 16.06 7.42
CA GLY A 143 7.75 16.05 5.99
C GLY A 143 7.58 14.66 5.36
N GLY A 144 7.29 13.61 6.13
CA GLY A 144 6.83 12.33 5.60
C GLY A 144 7.88 11.54 4.81
N ASN A 145 9.12 11.50 5.27
CA ASN A 145 10.17 10.68 4.65
C ASN A 145 9.96 9.18 4.93
N THR A 146 10.70 8.33 4.21
CA THR A 146 10.58 6.86 4.30
C THR A 146 10.77 6.32 5.71
N LEU A 147 11.72 6.86 6.48
CA LEU A 147 12.01 6.37 7.83
C LEU A 147 10.91 6.77 8.82
N THR A 148 10.39 7.99 8.74
CA THR A 148 9.28 8.43 9.59
C THR A 148 8.00 7.67 9.25
N MET A 149 7.75 7.39 7.97
CA MET A 149 6.64 6.54 7.53
C MET A 149 6.80 5.09 8.03
N LEU A 150 8.01 4.53 7.94
CA LEU A 150 8.31 3.20 8.46
C LEU A 150 8.05 3.14 9.98
N PHE A 151 8.55 4.12 10.73
CA PHE A 151 8.35 4.19 12.17
C PHE A 151 6.86 4.30 12.53
N PHE A 152 6.11 5.14 11.82
CA PHE A 152 4.67 5.27 12.00
C PHE A 152 3.93 3.95 11.72
N CYS A 153 4.22 3.29 10.60
CA CYS A 153 3.60 2.01 10.25
C CYS A 153 3.91 0.90 11.28
N VAL A 154 5.17 0.81 11.73
CA VAL A 154 5.59 -0.17 12.75
C VAL A 154 4.88 0.11 14.07
N ALA A 155 4.85 1.36 14.53
CA ALA A 155 4.17 1.76 15.76
C ALA A 155 2.66 1.46 15.70
N ALA A 156 2.01 1.76 14.57
CA ALA A 156 0.59 1.47 14.36
C ALA A 156 0.30 -0.04 14.40
N LEU A 157 1.14 -0.85 13.74
CA LEU A 157 0.99 -2.32 13.77
C LEU A 157 1.20 -2.88 15.19
N VAL A 158 2.22 -2.42 15.91
CA VAL A 158 2.49 -2.87 17.29
C VAL A 158 1.33 -2.48 18.21
N TYR A 159 0.83 -1.25 18.11
CA TYR A 159 -0.33 -0.80 18.88
C TYR A 159 -1.57 -1.67 18.61
N THR A 160 -1.86 -1.97 17.33
CA THR A 160 -3.03 -2.78 16.95
C THR A 160 -2.91 -4.23 17.43
N LEU A 161 -1.69 -4.81 17.45
CA LEU A 161 -1.47 -6.15 18.02
C LEU A 161 -1.84 -6.24 19.51
N GLY A 162 -1.73 -5.14 20.25
CA GLY A 162 -2.15 -5.05 21.66
C GLY A 162 -3.67 -4.87 21.87
N CYS A 163 -4.41 -4.48 20.83
CA CYS A 163 -5.82 -4.16 20.93
C CYS A 163 -6.69 -5.41 20.82
N LYS A 164 -7.15 -5.95 21.96
CA LYS A 164 -8.11 -7.07 21.99
C LYS A 164 -9.58 -6.63 21.92
N ARG A 165 -9.91 -5.42 22.38
CA ARG A 165 -11.24 -4.79 22.37
C ARG A 165 -11.08 -3.28 22.27
N GLY A 166 -12.07 -2.60 21.71
CA GLY A 166 -12.10 -1.13 21.65
C GLY A 166 -12.31 -0.57 20.25
N GLY A 167 -12.04 0.72 20.05
CA GLY A 167 -12.37 1.47 18.85
C GLY A 167 -11.80 0.90 17.53
N LEU A 168 -10.65 0.20 17.57
CA LEU A 168 -10.05 -0.43 16.38
C LEU A 168 -10.55 -1.88 16.15
N VAL A 169 -11.15 -2.53 17.16
CA VAL A 169 -11.68 -3.89 17.04
C VAL A 169 -13.19 -3.81 17.09
N ASN A 170 -13.80 -3.36 16.02
CA ASN A 170 -15.24 -3.22 15.89
C ASN A 170 -15.72 -3.78 14.54
N PRO A 171 -17.04 -4.04 14.37
CA PRO A 171 -17.58 -4.58 13.12
C PRO A 171 -17.30 -3.71 11.91
N VAL A 172 -17.27 -2.38 12.07
CA VAL A 172 -17.00 -1.42 10.98
C VAL A 172 -15.55 -1.56 10.50
N ALA A 173 -14.57 -1.57 11.41
CA ALA A 173 -13.17 -1.78 11.08
C ALA A 173 -12.94 -3.13 10.40
N LYS A 174 -13.60 -4.19 10.87
CA LYS A 174 -13.56 -5.51 10.24
C LYS A 174 -14.15 -5.50 8.83
N PHE A 175 -15.29 -4.83 8.67
CA PHE A 175 -15.94 -4.67 7.36
C PHE A 175 -15.04 -3.90 6.38
N LEU A 176 -14.54 -2.71 6.78
CA LEU A 176 -13.65 -1.90 5.95
C LEU A 176 -12.35 -2.63 5.63
N GLY A 177 -11.78 -3.37 6.59
CA GLY A 177 -10.62 -4.23 6.34
C GLY A 177 -10.89 -5.32 5.30
N GLY A 178 -12.12 -5.88 5.30
CA GLY A 178 -12.53 -6.90 4.33
C GLY A 178 -12.74 -6.40 2.90
N ILE A 179 -12.86 -5.08 2.69
CA ILE A 179 -13.02 -4.43 1.38
C ILE A 179 -11.91 -3.40 1.09
N SER A 180 -10.85 -3.37 1.90
CA SER A 180 -9.78 -2.36 1.80
C SER A 180 -9.04 -2.42 0.48
N PHE A 181 -8.88 -3.60 -0.10
CA PHE A 181 -8.23 -3.79 -1.39
C PHE A 181 -9.06 -3.18 -2.53
N GLU A 182 -10.36 -3.44 -2.55
CA GLU A 182 -11.29 -2.89 -3.53
C GLU A 182 -11.37 -1.37 -3.41
N ILE A 183 -11.41 -0.83 -2.17
CA ILE A 183 -11.36 0.61 -1.90
C ILE A 183 -10.07 1.20 -2.49
N TYR A 184 -8.93 0.55 -2.24
CA TYR A 184 -7.65 1.00 -2.78
C TYR A 184 -7.65 1.05 -4.32
N LEU A 185 -8.25 0.08 -4.98
CA LEU A 185 -8.30 0.05 -6.44
C LEU A 185 -9.19 1.14 -7.05
N CYS A 186 -10.32 1.44 -6.39
CA CYS A 186 -11.33 2.32 -6.98
C CYS A 186 -11.25 3.80 -6.54
N HIS A 187 -10.55 4.12 -5.42
CA HIS A 187 -10.57 5.49 -4.88
C HIS A 187 -10.15 6.56 -5.89
N MET A 188 -9.13 6.28 -6.73
CA MET A 188 -8.70 7.23 -7.75
C MET A 188 -9.71 7.37 -8.89
N VAL A 189 -10.44 6.31 -9.22
CA VAL A 189 -11.51 6.36 -10.22
C VAL A 189 -12.65 7.23 -9.69
N ILE A 190 -13.07 7.00 -8.44
CA ILE A 190 -14.10 7.82 -7.79
C ILE A 190 -13.68 9.28 -7.71
N TYR A 191 -12.42 9.55 -7.30
CA TYR A 191 -11.89 10.92 -7.30
C TYR A 191 -11.99 11.59 -8.68
N ARG A 192 -11.59 10.89 -9.75
CA ARG A 192 -11.67 11.39 -11.13
C ARG A 192 -13.11 11.63 -11.60
N VAL A 193 -14.05 10.79 -11.16
CA VAL A 193 -15.47 11.01 -11.42
C VAL A 193 -15.97 12.29 -10.75
N LEU A 194 -15.64 12.49 -9.47
CA LEU A 194 -15.99 13.70 -8.71
C LEU A 194 -15.36 14.95 -9.33
N GLU A 195 -14.10 14.85 -9.80
CA GLU A 195 -13.42 15.95 -10.50
C GLU A 195 -14.12 16.32 -11.81
N LYS A 196 -14.50 15.34 -12.63
CA LYS A 196 -15.24 15.58 -13.88
C LYS A 196 -16.65 16.15 -13.67
N LEU A 197 -17.27 15.80 -12.55
CA LEU A 197 -18.57 16.36 -12.15
C LEU A 197 -18.45 17.72 -11.46
N HIS A 198 -17.24 18.30 -11.38
CA HIS A 198 -16.94 19.56 -10.69
C HIS A 198 -17.33 19.60 -9.20
N LEU A 199 -17.50 18.44 -8.57
CA LEU A 199 -17.91 18.33 -7.16
C LEU A 199 -16.75 18.58 -6.19
N VAL A 200 -15.49 18.43 -6.64
CA VAL A 200 -14.28 18.64 -5.82
C VAL A 200 -14.17 20.09 -5.33
N HIS A 201 -14.64 21.05 -6.14
CA HIS A 201 -14.57 22.48 -5.84
C HIS A 201 -15.91 23.08 -5.37
N LEU A 202 -16.88 22.23 -5.03
CA LEU A 202 -18.22 22.67 -4.65
C LEU A 202 -18.23 23.67 -3.47
N PHE A 203 -17.27 23.52 -2.55
CA PHE A 203 -17.08 24.37 -1.35
C PHE A 203 -15.85 25.29 -1.46
N GLY A 204 -15.40 25.63 -2.67
CA GLY A 204 -14.20 26.43 -2.90
C GLY A 204 -12.90 25.62 -2.79
N ASN A 205 -11.79 26.28 -2.38
CA ASN A 205 -10.45 25.67 -2.32
C ASN A 205 -9.93 25.55 -0.86
N GLY A 206 -10.83 25.51 0.11
CA GLY A 206 -10.47 25.46 1.53
C GLY A 206 -10.52 24.06 2.17
N LEU A 207 -10.31 24.03 3.48
CA LEU A 207 -10.37 22.81 4.28
C LEU A 207 -11.71 22.07 4.14
N LEU A 208 -12.83 22.79 4.01
CA LEU A 208 -14.16 22.20 3.82
C LEU A 208 -14.26 21.43 2.50
N ALA A 209 -13.71 21.96 1.41
CA ALA A 209 -13.67 21.27 0.11
C ALA A 209 -12.84 19.99 0.21
N TYR A 210 -11.70 20.04 0.91
CA TYR A 210 -10.86 18.87 1.13
C TYR A 210 -11.60 17.78 1.92
N ILE A 211 -12.22 18.15 3.07
CA ILE A 211 -12.97 17.19 3.92
C ILE A 211 -14.14 16.58 3.13
N PHE A 212 -14.91 17.42 2.43
CA PHE A 212 -16.03 16.94 1.60
C PHE A 212 -15.56 15.94 0.54
N THR A 213 -14.51 16.29 -0.21
CA THR A 213 -13.94 15.42 -1.24
C THR A 213 -13.43 14.12 -0.65
N ALA A 214 -12.71 14.16 0.47
CA ALA A 214 -12.22 12.96 1.13
C ALA A 214 -13.36 12.04 1.59
N VAL A 215 -14.40 12.60 2.21
CA VAL A 215 -15.59 11.83 2.63
C VAL A 215 -16.32 11.26 1.42
N ALA A 216 -16.54 12.07 0.37
CA ALA A 216 -17.22 11.62 -0.85
C ALA A 216 -16.45 10.49 -1.56
N VAL A 217 -15.12 10.59 -1.65
CA VAL A 217 -14.26 9.53 -2.21
C VAL A 217 -14.34 8.27 -1.37
N ILE A 218 -14.27 8.36 -0.05
CA ILE A 218 -14.37 7.19 0.84
C ILE A 218 -15.74 6.53 0.70
N CYS A 219 -16.82 7.30 0.80
CA CYS A 219 -18.18 6.76 0.69
C CYS A 219 -18.44 6.14 -0.69
N GLY A 220 -18.06 6.82 -1.77
CA GLY A 220 -18.19 6.31 -3.13
C GLY A 220 -17.36 5.03 -3.35
N SER A 221 -16.15 4.98 -2.78
CA SER A 221 -15.30 3.79 -2.86
C SER A 221 -15.87 2.61 -2.09
N VAL A 222 -16.46 2.83 -0.92
CA VAL A 222 -17.15 1.77 -0.15
C VAL A 222 -18.34 1.22 -0.92
N VAL A 223 -19.20 2.10 -1.46
CA VAL A 223 -20.37 1.68 -2.25
C VAL A 223 -19.93 0.88 -3.48
N PHE A 224 -18.97 1.41 -4.24
CA PHE A 224 -18.42 0.71 -5.40
C PHE A 224 -17.84 -0.66 -5.02
N SER A 225 -17.05 -0.74 -3.95
CA SER A 225 -16.41 -1.98 -3.50
C SER A 225 -17.43 -3.04 -3.10
N VAL A 226 -18.51 -2.66 -2.42
CA VAL A 226 -19.60 -3.57 -2.06
C VAL A 226 -20.32 -4.09 -3.31
N CYS A 227 -20.65 -3.20 -4.25
CA CYS A 227 -21.29 -3.58 -5.53
C CYS A 227 -20.39 -4.50 -6.35
N ALA A 228 -19.10 -4.15 -6.49
CA ALA A 228 -18.14 -4.96 -7.22
C ALA A 228 -17.98 -6.37 -6.61
N LYS A 229 -17.86 -6.46 -5.29
CA LYS A 229 -17.75 -7.73 -4.59
C LYS A 229 -19.01 -8.59 -4.75
N TRP A 230 -20.19 -7.98 -4.66
CA TRP A 230 -21.45 -8.69 -4.91
C TRP A 230 -21.52 -9.22 -6.35
N PHE A 231 -21.14 -8.41 -7.35
CA PHE A 231 -21.11 -8.82 -8.75
C PHE A 231 -20.12 -9.98 -8.98
N LEU A 232 -18.89 -9.85 -8.47
CA LEU A 232 -17.85 -10.88 -8.59
C LEU A 232 -18.29 -12.21 -7.95
N ASN A 233 -18.92 -12.16 -6.77
CA ASN A 233 -19.45 -13.36 -6.13
C ASN A 233 -20.52 -14.04 -6.98
N LYS A 234 -21.40 -13.27 -7.64
CA LYS A 234 -22.38 -13.85 -8.59
C LYS A 234 -21.73 -14.53 -9.76
N VAL A 235 -20.73 -13.88 -10.37
CA VAL A 235 -19.98 -14.45 -11.50
C VAL A 235 -19.26 -15.73 -11.07
N GLU A 236 -18.60 -15.72 -9.91
CA GLU A 236 -17.92 -16.88 -9.37
C GLU A 236 -18.86 -18.05 -9.12
N THR A 237 -20.02 -17.80 -8.53
CA THR A 237 -21.06 -18.83 -8.30
C THR A 237 -21.54 -19.41 -9.62
N PHE A 238 -21.83 -18.57 -10.60
CA PHE A 238 -22.26 -19.00 -11.94
C PHE A 238 -21.20 -19.86 -12.63
N LEU A 239 -19.93 -19.47 -12.56
CA LEU A 239 -18.82 -20.25 -13.13
C LEU A 239 -18.65 -21.60 -12.42
N LYS A 240 -18.72 -21.63 -11.09
CA LYS A 240 -18.64 -22.89 -10.32
C LYS A 240 -19.76 -23.86 -10.67
N GLU A 241 -21.00 -23.37 -10.85
CA GLU A 241 -22.11 -24.19 -11.29
C GLU A 241 -21.91 -24.75 -12.69
N ARG A 242 -21.37 -23.97 -13.62
CA ARG A 242 -21.04 -24.44 -14.96
C ARG A 242 -19.99 -25.54 -14.96
N VAL A 243 -18.89 -25.32 -14.21
CA VAL A 243 -17.82 -26.34 -14.08
C VAL A 243 -18.35 -27.63 -13.45
N ARG A 244 -19.21 -27.54 -12.42
CA ARG A 244 -19.86 -28.74 -11.85
C ARG A 244 -20.67 -29.51 -12.88
N ARG A 245 -21.47 -28.83 -13.71
CA ARG A 245 -22.28 -29.49 -14.75
C ARG A 245 -21.43 -30.21 -15.79
N VAL A 246 -20.28 -29.67 -16.16
CA VAL A 246 -19.35 -30.28 -17.12
C VAL A 246 -18.68 -31.54 -16.54
N ASN A 247 -18.38 -31.56 -15.23
CA ASN A 247 -17.72 -32.68 -14.57
C ASN A 247 -18.71 -33.85 -14.22
N HIS A 248 -20.02 -33.68 -14.41
CA HIS A 248 -21.04 -34.68 -14.19
C HIS A 248 -21.60 -35.30 -15.49
N VAL A 249 -21.03 -34.92 -16.63
CA VAL A 249 -21.25 -35.52 -17.96
C VAL A 249 -20.05 -36.36 -18.33
#